data_a3315f0060c2896e44aeed9ee5390061
#
_entry.id   a3315f0060c2896e44aeed9ee5390061
#
_cell.length_a   1.000
_cell.length_b   1.000
_cell.length_c   1.000
_cell.angle_alpha   90.00
_cell.angle_beta   90.00
_cell.angle_gamma   90.00
#
_symmetry.space_group_name_H-M   'P 1'
#
loop_
_entity.id
_entity.type
_entity.pdbx_description
1 polymer ?
#
loop_
_entity_poly.entity_id
_entity_poly.type
_entity_poly.pdbx_seq_one_letter_code
_entity_poly.pdbx_strand_id
1 'polypeptide(L)'
;LIDEARTPLIISGQINSDTNEQYTKWRLPIESLIKKQNQYVNILLSDVEDLLKSNKKEAGKKMLLAQRGAPKNKNLAKLFQIQGTKQLSHQVESEYIRDKKIQELDEELYFSIDEKNNIIDLSDKGREFLSPSEPENFVIPDIGDGFHKIEQTHSDLKKVAQEKEQLQSLHAERSEKIHTINQLLRAYSLFEKDNEYIVQDGKVLIVDQHTGRVMHGRQFSDGMHQAIEAKEKVAIQRETQTVAT
;
A
#
# COMPACT_ATOMS: atom_id res chain seq x y z
N LEU A 1 -21.34 -14.38 41.93
CA LEU A 1 -21.86 -13.45 40.90
C LEU A 1 -20.71 -12.56 40.52
N ILE A 2 -20.02 -12.92 39.46
CA ILE A 2 -18.95 -12.10 38.87
C ILE A 2 -19.61 -11.32 37.78
N ASP A 3 -19.74 -10.03 38.00
CA ASP A 3 -20.24 -9.06 37.03
C ASP A 3 -19.08 -8.73 36.08
N GLU A 4 -19.04 -9.39 34.92
CA GLU A 4 -18.13 -9.05 33.85
C GLU A 4 -18.58 -7.72 33.24
N ALA A 5 -17.98 -6.64 33.71
CA ALA A 5 -18.09 -5.35 33.06
C ALA A 5 -17.43 -5.43 31.67
N ARG A 6 -18.23 -5.79 30.66
CA ARG A 6 -17.87 -5.55 29.26
C ARG A 6 -17.93 -4.06 29.01
N THR A 7 -16.82 -3.39 29.11
CA THR A 7 -16.66 -2.06 28.54
C THR A 7 -16.55 -2.21 27.04
N PRO A 8 -17.56 -1.84 26.26
CA PRO A 8 -17.39 -1.76 24.82
C PRO A 8 -16.42 -0.60 24.57
N LEU A 9 -15.27 -0.90 24.04
CA LEU A 9 -14.33 0.09 23.52
C LEU A 9 -14.95 0.70 22.25
N ILE A 10 -15.92 1.58 22.43
CA ILE A 10 -16.44 2.38 21.32
C ILE A 10 -15.47 3.54 21.14
N ILE A 11 -14.44 3.34 20.34
CA ILE A 11 -13.66 4.44 19.78
C ILE A 11 -14.47 4.97 18.58
N SER A 12 -15.56 5.66 18.85
CA SER A 12 -16.23 6.52 17.88
C SER A 12 -15.61 7.90 17.95
N GLY A 13 -14.34 8.03 17.60
CA GLY A 13 -13.72 9.30 17.33
C GLY A 13 -14.21 9.85 15.99
N GLN A 14 -14.21 11.17 15.85
CA GLN A 14 -14.54 11.95 14.63
C GLN A 14 -13.60 11.62 13.44
N ILE A 15 -13.56 10.38 12.99
CA ILE A 15 -12.58 9.86 12.04
C ILE A 15 -12.86 10.34 10.58
N ASN A 16 -14.07 10.84 10.28
CA ASN A 16 -14.52 10.90 8.87
C ASN A 16 -14.20 12.19 8.10
N SER A 17 -13.81 13.30 8.71
CA SER A 17 -13.38 14.50 7.98
C SER A 17 -11.87 14.48 7.71
N ASP A 18 -11.09 14.08 8.71
CA ASP A 18 -9.63 14.07 8.63
C ASP A 18 -9.11 13.02 7.64
N THR A 19 -9.77 11.86 7.53
CA THR A 19 -9.37 10.77 6.63
C THR A 19 -9.49 11.19 5.15
N ASN A 20 -10.58 11.87 4.76
CA ASN A 20 -10.74 12.35 3.38
C ASN A 20 -9.70 13.42 3.02
N GLU A 21 -9.30 14.26 3.98
CA GLU A 21 -8.22 15.23 3.82
C GLU A 21 -6.87 14.54 3.60
N GLN A 22 -6.61 13.43 4.31
CA GLN A 22 -5.39 12.64 4.12
C GLN A 22 -5.28 12.08 2.70
N TYR A 23 -6.35 11.52 2.11
CA TYR A 23 -6.34 11.06 0.72
C TYR A 23 -6.01 12.21 -0.25
N THR A 24 -6.60 13.38 -0.04
CA THR A 24 -6.32 14.57 -0.87
C THR A 24 -4.88 15.03 -0.74
N LYS A 25 -4.35 15.07 0.49
CA LYS A 25 -2.98 15.47 0.81
C LYS A 25 -1.95 14.57 0.17
N TRP A 26 -2.13 13.25 0.30
CA TRP A 26 -1.15 12.27 -0.14
C TRP A 26 -1.25 11.92 -1.63
N ARG A 27 -2.32 12.27 -2.31
CA ARG A 27 -2.52 11.98 -3.73
C ARG A 27 -1.35 12.40 -4.62
N LEU A 28 -0.92 13.65 -4.57
CA LEU A 28 0.14 14.16 -5.44
C LEU A 28 1.52 13.57 -5.12
N PRO A 29 1.95 13.45 -3.85
CA PRO A 29 3.16 12.73 -3.50
C PRO A 29 3.17 11.28 -4.00
N ILE A 30 2.06 10.55 -3.84
CA ILE A 30 1.94 9.17 -4.29
C ILE A 30 1.95 9.09 -5.83
N GLU A 31 1.24 9.97 -6.53
CA GLU A 31 1.30 10.02 -8.00
C GLU A 31 2.74 10.23 -8.50
N SER A 32 3.51 11.08 -7.82
CA SER A 32 4.92 11.31 -8.14
C SER A 32 5.79 10.09 -7.86
N LEU A 33 5.56 9.41 -6.75
CA LEU A 33 6.23 8.15 -6.39
C LEU A 33 5.97 7.06 -7.43
N ILE A 34 4.71 6.88 -7.84
CA ILE A 34 4.30 5.93 -8.89
C ILE A 34 5.02 6.22 -10.21
N LYS A 35 5.08 7.49 -10.62
CA LYS A 35 5.81 7.90 -11.84
C LYS A 35 7.29 7.54 -11.74
N LYS A 36 7.91 7.80 -10.58
CA LYS A 36 9.31 7.48 -10.32
C LYS A 36 9.58 5.98 -10.38
N GLN A 37 8.71 5.18 -9.74
CA GLN A 37 8.76 3.72 -9.79
C GLN A 37 8.65 3.20 -11.23
N ASN A 38 7.67 3.69 -12.00
CA ASN A 38 7.49 3.26 -13.40
C ASN A 38 8.68 3.64 -14.28
N GLN A 39 9.30 4.80 -14.07
CA GLN A 39 10.53 5.18 -14.76
C GLN A 39 11.68 4.21 -14.43
N TYR A 40 11.86 3.88 -13.15
CA TYR A 40 12.87 2.93 -12.71
C TYR A 40 12.65 1.54 -13.32
N VAL A 41 11.42 1.04 -13.27
CA VAL A 41 11.05 -0.25 -13.87
C VAL A 41 11.30 -0.26 -15.40
N ASN A 42 10.98 0.81 -16.10
CA ASN A 42 11.25 0.89 -17.53
C ASN A 42 12.76 0.86 -17.84
N ILE A 43 13.58 1.49 -17.00
CA ILE A 43 15.04 1.41 -17.11
C ILE A 43 15.52 -0.03 -16.87
N LEU A 44 15.00 -0.71 -15.83
CA LEU A 44 15.34 -2.10 -15.56
C LEU A 44 15.02 -3.02 -16.73
N LEU A 45 13.92 -2.77 -17.45
CA LEU A 45 13.46 -3.62 -18.54
C LEU A 45 14.14 -3.31 -19.88
N SER A 46 14.86 -2.20 -20.01
CA SER A 46 15.40 -1.71 -21.29
C SER A 46 16.44 -2.65 -21.93
N ASP A 47 17.18 -3.42 -21.13
CA ASP A 47 18.25 -4.31 -21.58
C ASP A 47 17.95 -5.80 -21.37
N VAL A 48 16.73 -6.12 -20.91
CA VAL A 48 16.35 -7.51 -20.58
C VAL A 48 16.44 -8.43 -21.80
N GLU A 49 16.07 -7.99 -22.99
CA GLU A 49 16.14 -8.81 -24.21
C GLU A 49 17.58 -9.23 -24.56
N ASP A 50 18.57 -8.36 -24.34
CA ASP A 50 19.97 -8.67 -24.52
C ASP A 50 20.50 -9.57 -23.39
N LEU A 51 20.06 -9.33 -22.17
CA LEU A 51 20.39 -10.17 -21.02
C LEU A 51 19.80 -11.59 -21.14
N LEU A 52 18.68 -11.78 -21.79
CA LEU A 52 18.12 -13.12 -22.05
C LEU A 52 19.07 -13.99 -22.88
N LYS A 53 19.94 -13.38 -23.70
CA LYS A 53 20.95 -14.08 -24.51
C LYS A 53 22.27 -14.27 -23.76
N SER A 54 22.68 -13.32 -22.94
CA SER A 54 23.98 -13.26 -22.28
C SER A 54 23.97 -13.70 -20.81
N ASN A 55 22.98 -13.30 -20.04
CA ASN A 55 22.87 -13.58 -18.62
C ASN A 55 21.40 -13.75 -18.17
N LYS A 56 20.87 -14.95 -18.35
CA LYS A 56 19.47 -15.28 -18.04
C LYS A 56 19.10 -15.02 -16.57
N LYS A 57 20.02 -15.23 -15.64
CA LYS A 57 19.72 -15.01 -14.22
C LYS A 57 19.48 -13.53 -13.92
N GLU A 58 20.29 -12.65 -14.47
CA GLU A 58 20.10 -11.21 -14.33
C GLU A 58 18.83 -10.72 -15.03
N ALA A 59 18.54 -11.25 -16.22
CA ALA A 59 17.27 -10.98 -16.92
C ALA A 59 16.06 -11.37 -16.05
N GLY A 60 16.11 -12.56 -15.44
CA GLY A 60 15.07 -13.04 -14.52
C GLY A 60 14.91 -12.15 -13.29
N LYS A 61 16.02 -11.69 -12.68
CA LYS A 61 16.01 -10.75 -11.56
C LYS A 61 15.33 -9.43 -11.93
N LYS A 62 15.70 -8.83 -13.06
CA LYS A 62 15.11 -7.57 -13.52
C LYS A 62 13.62 -7.69 -13.83
N MET A 63 13.21 -8.81 -14.45
CA MET A 63 11.78 -9.08 -14.69
C MET A 63 11.02 -9.28 -13.37
N LEU A 64 11.61 -9.96 -12.39
CA LEU A 64 11.02 -10.12 -11.06
C LEU A 64 10.87 -8.78 -10.33
N LEU A 65 11.92 -7.93 -10.33
CA LEU A 65 11.84 -6.58 -9.79
C LEU A 65 10.73 -5.76 -10.47
N ALA A 66 10.64 -5.82 -11.79
CA ALA A 66 9.59 -5.14 -12.54
C ALA A 66 8.20 -5.66 -12.17
N GLN A 67 8.03 -6.97 -12.00
CA GLN A 67 6.78 -7.59 -11.58
C GLN A 67 6.37 -7.16 -10.17
N ARG A 68 7.33 -7.08 -9.24
CA ARG A 68 7.08 -6.63 -7.88
C ARG A 68 6.90 -5.12 -7.75
N GLY A 69 7.49 -4.33 -8.65
CA GLY A 69 7.40 -2.87 -8.61
C GLY A 69 6.26 -2.27 -9.42
N ALA A 70 5.90 -2.89 -10.55
CA ALA A 70 4.86 -2.41 -11.46
C ALA A 70 4.28 -3.60 -12.27
N PRO A 71 3.44 -4.45 -11.67
CA PRO A 71 2.97 -5.70 -12.30
C PRO A 71 2.18 -5.46 -13.58
N LYS A 72 1.48 -4.32 -13.69
CA LYS A 72 0.71 -3.93 -14.89
C LYS A 72 1.55 -3.17 -15.95
N ASN A 73 2.90 -3.19 -15.85
CA ASN A 73 3.76 -2.51 -16.81
C ASN A 73 3.67 -3.18 -18.19
N LYS A 74 3.40 -2.37 -19.24
CA LYS A 74 3.21 -2.83 -20.61
C LYS A 74 4.45 -3.49 -21.22
N ASN A 75 5.65 -3.01 -20.86
CA ASN A 75 6.91 -3.59 -21.36
C ASN A 75 7.16 -4.95 -20.71
N LEU A 76 6.87 -5.09 -19.41
CA LEU A 76 6.92 -6.40 -18.75
C LEU A 76 5.92 -7.38 -19.36
N ALA A 77 4.69 -6.95 -19.62
CA ALA A 77 3.68 -7.78 -20.26
C ALA A 77 4.14 -8.30 -21.65
N LYS A 78 4.82 -7.44 -22.45
CA LYS A 78 5.41 -7.87 -23.74
C LYS A 78 6.52 -8.89 -23.55
N LEU A 79 7.42 -8.68 -22.58
CA LEU A 79 8.51 -9.62 -22.27
C LEU A 79 7.95 -10.98 -21.85
N PHE A 80 6.87 -11.02 -21.08
CA PHE A 80 6.22 -12.27 -20.66
C PHE A 80 5.49 -13.03 -21.79
N GLN A 81 5.32 -12.43 -22.98
CA GLN A 81 4.86 -13.13 -24.18
C GLN A 81 5.98 -13.96 -24.83
N ILE A 82 7.25 -13.65 -24.54
CA ILE A 82 8.40 -14.44 -25.02
C ILE A 82 8.41 -15.77 -24.27
N GLN A 83 8.49 -16.87 -25.03
CA GLN A 83 8.45 -18.21 -24.44
C GLN A 83 9.56 -18.42 -23.39
N GLY A 84 9.19 -18.89 -22.21
CA GLY A 84 10.11 -19.23 -21.12
C GLY A 84 10.46 -18.07 -20.18
N THR A 85 10.19 -16.81 -20.51
CA THR A 85 10.55 -15.66 -19.67
C THR A 85 9.77 -15.61 -18.36
N LYS A 86 8.47 -15.92 -18.40
CA LYS A 86 7.64 -15.99 -17.20
C LYS A 86 8.10 -17.11 -16.26
N GLN A 87 8.48 -18.27 -16.83
CA GLN A 87 9.03 -19.37 -16.05
C GLN A 87 10.38 -19.01 -15.42
N LEU A 88 11.23 -18.28 -16.15
CA LEU A 88 12.51 -17.79 -15.64
C LEU A 88 12.31 -16.81 -14.45
N SER A 89 11.36 -15.87 -14.56
CA SER A 89 11.04 -14.97 -13.46
C SER A 89 10.57 -15.74 -12.21
N HIS A 90 9.67 -16.71 -12.36
CA HIS A 90 9.23 -17.56 -11.25
C HIS A 90 10.33 -18.45 -10.66
N GLN A 91 11.26 -18.93 -11.47
CA GLN A 91 12.40 -19.68 -10.96
C GLN A 91 13.28 -18.80 -10.08
N VAL A 92 13.59 -17.59 -10.52
CA VAL A 92 14.36 -16.62 -9.75
C VAL A 92 13.61 -16.21 -8.46
N GLU A 93 12.30 -15.98 -8.54
CA GLU A 93 11.46 -15.71 -7.36
C GLU A 93 11.59 -16.83 -6.32
N SER A 94 11.50 -18.09 -6.77
CA SER A 94 11.64 -19.26 -5.89
C SER A 94 13.02 -19.35 -5.23
N GLU A 95 14.10 -18.99 -5.94
CA GLU A 95 15.45 -18.91 -5.41
C GLU A 95 15.54 -17.84 -4.29
N TYR A 96 15.02 -16.63 -4.55
CA TYR A 96 15.04 -15.53 -3.58
C TYR A 96 14.19 -15.83 -2.33
N ILE A 97 13.04 -16.50 -2.48
CA ILE A 97 12.20 -16.93 -1.35
C ILE A 97 12.92 -18.00 -0.52
N ARG A 98 13.48 -19.03 -1.18
CA ARG A 98 14.23 -20.11 -0.50
C ARG A 98 15.41 -19.57 0.30
N ASP A 99 16.14 -18.60 -0.28
CA ASP A 99 17.32 -18.01 0.32
C ASP A 99 16.97 -16.86 1.30
N LYS A 100 15.68 -16.58 1.53
CA LYS A 100 15.13 -15.51 2.39
C LYS A 100 15.63 -14.11 2.02
N LYS A 101 15.87 -13.85 0.74
CA LYS A 101 16.42 -12.59 0.21
C LYS A 101 15.41 -11.74 -0.54
N ILE A 102 14.12 -12.08 -0.46
CA ILE A 102 13.08 -11.33 -1.20
C ILE A 102 12.97 -9.89 -0.70
N GLN A 103 13.20 -9.65 0.58
CA GLN A 103 13.20 -8.30 1.15
C GLN A 103 14.36 -7.44 0.63
N GLU A 104 15.57 -8.02 0.50
CA GLU A 104 16.72 -7.32 -0.09
C GLU A 104 16.42 -6.90 -1.53
N LEU A 105 15.67 -7.72 -2.27
CA LEU A 105 15.23 -7.39 -3.63
C LEU A 105 14.20 -6.24 -3.60
N ASP A 106 13.25 -6.26 -2.69
CA ASP A 106 12.21 -5.26 -2.57
C ASP A 106 12.76 -3.87 -2.18
N GLU A 107 13.86 -3.80 -1.43
CA GLU A 107 14.53 -2.54 -1.08
C GLU A 107 15.18 -1.82 -2.29
N GLU A 108 15.36 -2.50 -3.41
CA GLU A 108 15.78 -1.86 -4.66
C GLU A 108 14.67 -0.97 -5.26
N LEU A 109 13.41 -1.23 -4.91
CA LEU A 109 12.21 -0.51 -5.37
C LEU A 109 11.86 0.64 -4.41
N TYR A 110 10.99 1.55 -4.82
CA TYR A 110 10.40 2.55 -3.90
C TYR A 110 9.27 1.94 -3.06
N PHE A 111 8.57 0.96 -3.62
CA PHE A 111 7.59 0.11 -2.95
C PHE A 111 7.49 -1.21 -3.70
N SER A 112 7.14 -2.27 -3.00
CA SER A 112 6.91 -3.59 -3.59
C SER A 112 5.44 -3.97 -3.52
N ILE A 113 4.99 -4.75 -4.49
CA ILE A 113 3.62 -5.24 -4.63
C ILE A 113 3.64 -6.76 -4.62
N ASP A 114 2.94 -7.35 -3.68
CA ASP A 114 2.58 -8.76 -3.68
C ASP A 114 1.12 -8.90 -4.11
N GLU A 115 0.89 -9.15 -5.40
CA GLU A 115 -0.47 -9.29 -5.94
C GLU A 115 -1.21 -10.49 -5.35
N LYS A 116 -0.51 -11.57 -4.98
CA LYS A 116 -1.13 -12.80 -4.44
C LYS A 116 -1.74 -12.56 -3.07
N ASN A 117 -1.03 -11.79 -2.23
CA ASN A 117 -1.45 -11.48 -0.87
C ASN A 117 -2.13 -10.11 -0.75
N ASN A 118 -2.23 -9.35 -1.85
CA ASN A 118 -2.77 -7.99 -1.86
C ASN A 118 -2.02 -7.04 -0.91
N ILE A 119 -0.72 -7.24 -0.73
CA ILE A 119 0.13 -6.46 0.15
C ILE A 119 0.95 -5.48 -0.69
N ILE A 120 1.06 -4.24 -0.20
CA ILE A 120 2.02 -3.25 -0.70
C ILE A 120 2.87 -2.79 0.46
N ASP A 121 4.19 -2.87 0.28
CA ASP A 121 5.16 -2.45 1.27
C ASP A 121 6.02 -1.30 0.73
N LEU A 122 6.06 -0.21 1.50
CA LEU A 122 6.87 0.96 1.21
C LEU A 122 8.31 0.73 1.70
N SER A 123 9.29 0.72 0.79
CA SER A 123 10.70 0.58 1.14
C SER A 123 11.26 1.83 1.82
N ASP A 124 12.45 1.74 2.39
CA ASP A 124 13.15 2.90 2.97
C ASP A 124 13.35 4.00 1.92
N LYS A 125 13.73 3.64 0.70
CA LYS A 125 13.84 4.56 -0.44
C LYS A 125 12.52 5.28 -0.77
N GLY A 126 11.39 4.57 -0.64
CA GLY A 126 10.07 5.16 -0.80
C GLY A 126 9.70 6.13 0.33
N ARG A 127 10.03 5.78 1.57
CA ARG A 127 9.82 6.64 2.76
C ARG A 127 10.63 7.93 2.66
N GLU A 128 11.91 7.84 2.30
CA GLU A 128 12.77 8.99 2.06
C GLU A 128 12.23 9.89 0.94
N PHE A 129 11.70 9.32 -0.13
CA PHE A 129 11.11 10.08 -1.22
C PHE A 129 9.87 10.86 -0.77
N LEU A 130 8.99 10.23 0.04
CA LEU A 130 7.76 10.87 0.52
C LEU A 130 7.99 11.89 1.63
N SER A 131 8.99 11.69 2.47
CA SER A 131 9.38 12.61 3.55
C SER A 131 10.89 12.59 3.77
N PRO A 132 11.65 13.38 3.00
CA PRO A 132 13.12 13.42 3.10
C PRO A 132 13.65 13.85 4.46
N SER A 133 12.91 14.71 5.18
CA SER A 133 13.30 15.23 6.49
C SER A 133 12.96 14.29 7.65
N GLU A 134 11.92 13.47 7.51
CA GLU A 134 11.37 12.66 8.60
C GLU A 134 10.83 11.31 8.07
N PRO A 135 11.68 10.42 7.54
CA PRO A 135 11.24 9.11 7.03
C PRO A 135 10.63 8.22 8.12
N GLU A 136 11.01 8.46 9.39
CA GLU A 136 10.48 7.74 10.56
C GLU A 136 8.97 7.96 10.78
N ASN A 137 8.38 8.99 10.20
CA ASN A 137 6.93 9.21 10.25
C ASN A 137 6.11 8.14 9.54
N PHE A 138 6.76 7.25 8.80
CA PHE A 138 6.16 6.07 8.16
C PHE A 138 6.49 4.76 8.88
N VAL A 139 6.99 4.83 10.11
CA VAL A 139 7.21 3.66 10.97
C VAL A 139 6.22 3.72 12.12
N ILE A 140 5.42 2.67 12.28
CA ILE A 140 4.46 2.55 13.37
C ILE A 140 5.25 2.21 14.64
N PRO A 141 5.15 3.00 15.73
CA PRO A 141 5.82 2.68 16.98
C PRO A 141 5.21 1.42 17.60
N ASP A 142 6.05 0.56 18.17
CA ASP A 142 5.58 -0.58 18.95
C ASP A 142 5.00 -0.09 20.29
N ILE A 143 3.70 -0.33 20.50
CA ILE A 143 3.00 0.07 21.73
C ILE A 143 3.49 -0.75 22.92
N GLY A 144 3.73 -2.04 22.74
CA GLY A 144 4.13 -2.95 23.83
C GLY A 144 5.49 -2.55 24.41
N ASP A 145 6.49 -2.48 23.55
CA ASP A 145 7.83 -2.04 23.94
C ASP A 145 7.83 -0.60 24.47
N GLY A 146 7.04 0.28 23.83
CA GLY A 146 6.91 1.66 24.25
C GLY A 146 6.32 1.80 25.65
N PHE A 147 5.25 1.11 25.95
CA PHE A 147 4.63 1.10 27.30
C PHE A 147 5.58 0.57 28.35
N HIS A 148 6.30 -0.52 28.05
CA HIS A 148 7.26 -1.08 28.98
C HIS A 148 8.41 -0.11 29.30
N LYS A 149 8.93 0.60 28.32
CA LYS A 149 9.96 1.65 28.51
C LYS A 149 9.43 2.82 29.35
N ILE A 150 8.20 3.27 29.08
CA ILE A 150 7.57 4.37 29.85
C ILE A 150 7.41 3.97 31.32
N GLU A 151 6.95 2.75 31.61
CA GLU A 151 6.80 2.24 32.98
C GLU A 151 8.13 2.11 33.73
N GLN A 152 9.20 1.74 33.03
CA GLN A 152 10.53 1.66 33.65
C GLN A 152 11.17 3.02 33.91
N THR A 153 10.83 4.03 33.09
CA THR A 153 11.49 5.33 33.12
C THR A 153 10.85 6.28 34.14
N HIS A 154 9.56 6.13 34.40
CA HIS A 154 8.80 7.06 35.25
C HIS A 154 8.10 6.34 36.42
N SER A 155 8.28 6.90 37.64
CA SER A 155 7.60 6.44 38.85
C SER A 155 6.27 7.20 39.10
N ASP A 156 6.03 8.33 38.42
CA ASP A 156 4.82 9.14 38.58
C ASP A 156 3.70 8.60 37.67
N LEU A 157 2.66 8.05 38.27
CA LEU A 157 1.51 7.48 37.58
C LEU A 157 0.82 8.43 36.59
N LYS A 158 0.80 9.75 36.89
CA LYS A 158 0.21 10.74 35.98
C LYS A 158 1.03 10.94 34.73
N LYS A 159 2.35 11.01 34.86
CA LYS A 159 3.27 11.10 33.72
C LYS A 159 3.22 9.83 32.88
N VAL A 160 3.24 8.66 33.51
CA VAL A 160 3.09 7.37 32.82
C VAL A 160 1.81 7.33 31.99
N ALA A 161 0.67 7.75 32.57
CA ALA A 161 -0.61 7.77 31.86
C ALA A 161 -0.58 8.74 30.65
N GLN A 162 -0.03 9.92 30.83
CA GLN A 162 0.05 10.94 29.77
C GLN A 162 0.96 10.50 28.62
N GLU A 163 2.12 9.91 28.92
CA GLU A 163 3.04 9.45 27.87
C GLU A 163 2.49 8.22 27.11
N LYS A 164 1.77 7.33 27.80
CA LYS A 164 1.05 6.23 27.15
C LYS A 164 -0.04 6.74 26.20
N GLU A 165 -0.81 7.74 26.60
CA GLU A 165 -1.82 8.37 25.77
C GLU A 165 -1.20 9.03 24.53
N GLN A 166 -0.08 9.74 24.70
CA GLN A 166 0.66 10.33 23.58
C GLN A 166 1.18 9.26 22.60
N LEU A 167 1.74 8.15 23.11
CA LEU A 167 2.20 7.05 22.28
C LEU A 167 1.05 6.39 21.52
N GLN A 168 -0.10 6.18 22.16
CA GLN A 168 -1.30 5.65 21.50
C GLN A 168 -1.80 6.58 20.40
N SER A 169 -1.85 7.89 20.65
CA SER A 169 -2.25 8.89 19.66
C SER A 169 -1.30 8.89 18.46
N LEU A 170 0.01 8.87 18.71
CA LEU A 170 1.03 8.79 17.66
C LEU A 170 0.93 7.50 16.83
N HIS A 171 0.70 6.37 17.51
CA HIS A 171 0.49 5.09 16.83
C HIS A 171 -0.75 5.13 15.93
N ALA A 172 -1.87 5.67 16.42
CA ALA A 172 -3.11 5.79 15.65
C ALA A 172 -2.92 6.69 14.42
N GLU A 173 -2.31 7.87 14.59
CA GLU A 173 -2.03 8.81 13.51
C GLU A 173 -1.14 8.18 12.43
N ARG A 174 -0.05 7.53 12.83
CA ARG A 174 0.87 6.89 11.88
C ARG A 174 0.24 5.70 11.18
N SER A 175 -0.56 4.90 11.89
CA SER A 175 -1.28 3.77 11.32
C SER A 175 -2.28 4.23 10.26
N GLU A 176 -3.06 5.27 10.53
CA GLU A 176 -4.01 5.85 9.58
C GLU A 176 -3.30 6.43 8.34
N LYS A 177 -2.19 7.15 8.54
CA LYS A 177 -1.36 7.68 7.46
C LYS A 177 -0.85 6.57 6.55
N ILE A 178 -0.25 5.51 7.12
CA ILE A 178 0.30 4.38 6.38
C ILE A 178 -0.82 3.63 5.65
N HIS A 179 -1.96 3.43 6.30
CA HIS A 179 -3.13 2.83 5.69
C HIS A 179 -3.59 3.64 4.45
N THR A 180 -3.76 4.95 4.58
CA THR A 180 -4.14 5.85 3.47
C THR A 180 -3.14 5.75 2.31
N ILE A 181 -1.84 5.77 2.60
CA ILE A 181 -0.79 5.65 1.58
C ILE A 181 -0.86 4.29 0.88
N ASN A 182 -1.03 3.21 1.62
CA ASN A 182 -1.15 1.87 1.05
C ASN A 182 -2.39 1.76 0.15
N GLN A 183 -3.53 2.32 0.55
CA GLN A 183 -4.72 2.33 -0.29
C GLN A 183 -4.53 3.16 -1.56
N LEU A 184 -3.87 4.32 -1.49
CA LEU A 184 -3.52 5.11 -2.67
C LEU A 184 -2.56 4.35 -3.59
N LEU A 185 -1.50 3.75 -3.06
CA LEU A 185 -0.57 2.94 -3.85
C LEU A 185 -1.29 1.78 -4.56
N ARG A 186 -2.20 1.09 -3.86
CA ARG A 186 -3.04 0.02 -4.45
C ARG A 186 -3.96 0.57 -5.54
N ALA A 187 -4.65 1.68 -5.29
CA ALA A 187 -5.54 2.31 -6.26
C ALA A 187 -4.81 2.69 -7.55
N TYR A 188 -3.59 3.23 -7.45
CA TYR A 188 -2.79 3.59 -8.62
C TYR A 188 -2.15 2.40 -9.33
N SER A 189 -1.76 1.35 -8.60
CA SER A 189 -0.96 0.24 -9.14
C SER A 189 -1.80 -0.94 -9.60
N LEU A 190 -2.95 -1.21 -8.96
CA LEU A 190 -3.74 -2.41 -9.16
C LEU A 190 -5.13 -2.16 -9.75
N PHE A 191 -5.65 -0.95 -9.67
CA PHE A 191 -6.99 -0.63 -10.16
C PHE A 191 -6.92 0.26 -11.42
N GLU A 192 -7.53 -0.18 -12.50
CA GLU A 192 -7.59 0.55 -13.78
C GLU A 192 -9.02 0.99 -14.07
N LYS A 193 -9.14 2.24 -14.54
CA LYS A 193 -10.41 2.75 -15.04
C LYS A 193 -10.87 1.95 -16.25
N ASP A 194 -12.15 1.76 -16.39
CA ASP A 194 -12.83 1.00 -17.44
C ASP A 194 -12.60 -0.52 -17.36
N ASN A 195 -11.96 -1.01 -16.28
CA ASN A 195 -11.77 -2.42 -15.98
C ASN A 195 -12.40 -2.76 -14.61
N GLU A 196 -11.81 -2.30 -13.51
CA GLU A 196 -12.32 -2.54 -12.16
C GLU A 196 -13.39 -1.52 -11.73
N TYR A 197 -13.40 -0.33 -12.32
CA TYR A 197 -14.36 0.73 -12.03
C TYR A 197 -14.53 1.69 -13.22
N ILE A 198 -15.63 2.44 -13.22
CA ILE A 198 -15.86 3.57 -14.12
C ILE A 198 -16.07 4.85 -13.32
N VAL A 199 -15.92 5.98 -13.99
CA VAL A 199 -16.31 7.30 -13.44
C VAL A 199 -17.48 7.83 -14.26
N GLN A 200 -18.62 8.00 -13.60
CA GLN A 200 -19.85 8.50 -14.19
C GLN A 200 -20.47 9.55 -13.25
N ASP A 201 -20.89 10.68 -13.80
CA ASP A 201 -21.51 11.80 -13.06
C ASP A 201 -20.69 12.25 -11.83
N GLY A 202 -19.35 12.25 -11.96
CA GLY A 202 -18.44 12.62 -10.88
C GLY A 202 -18.35 11.61 -9.73
N LYS A 203 -18.78 10.37 -9.95
CA LYS A 203 -18.74 9.26 -8.97
C LYS A 203 -17.99 8.07 -9.51
N VAL A 204 -17.30 7.38 -8.63
CA VAL A 204 -16.69 6.07 -8.91
C VAL A 204 -17.76 4.99 -8.75
N LEU A 205 -17.89 4.13 -9.75
CA LEU A 205 -18.80 3.00 -9.75
C LEU A 205 -18.03 1.71 -10.02
N ILE A 206 -18.27 0.68 -9.23
CA ILE A 206 -17.61 -0.62 -9.37
C ILE A 206 -18.12 -1.32 -10.62
N VAL A 207 -17.22 -1.98 -11.35
CA VAL A 207 -17.54 -2.87 -12.46
C VAL A 207 -17.27 -4.31 -12.01
N ASP A 208 -18.26 -5.17 -12.15
CA ASP A 208 -18.10 -6.60 -11.94
C ASP A 208 -17.27 -7.19 -13.10
N GLN A 209 -16.08 -7.69 -12.80
CA GLN A 209 -15.14 -8.21 -13.81
C GLN A 209 -15.67 -9.45 -14.57
N HIS A 210 -16.59 -10.21 -13.98
CA HIS A 210 -17.15 -11.40 -14.62
C HIS A 210 -18.31 -11.09 -15.55
N THR A 211 -19.14 -10.10 -15.19
CA THR A 211 -20.35 -9.77 -15.95
C THR A 211 -20.25 -8.46 -16.71
N GLY A 212 -19.24 -7.62 -16.43
CA GLY A 212 -19.09 -6.27 -16.97
C GLY A 212 -20.17 -5.30 -16.51
N ARG A 213 -20.98 -5.68 -15.51
CA ARG A 213 -22.09 -4.85 -15.03
C ARG A 213 -21.61 -3.82 -14.00
N VAL A 214 -22.15 -2.62 -14.10
CA VAL A 214 -21.96 -1.56 -13.10
C VAL A 214 -22.78 -1.88 -11.86
N MET A 215 -22.10 -1.87 -10.70
CA MET A 215 -22.71 -2.17 -9.41
C MET A 215 -23.07 -0.88 -8.69
N HIS A 216 -24.31 -0.41 -8.89
CA HIS A 216 -24.80 0.79 -8.22
C HIS A 216 -24.98 0.58 -6.71
N GLY A 217 -24.62 1.60 -5.91
CA GLY A 217 -24.78 1.58 -4.46
C GLY A 217 -23.77 0.72 -3.69
N ARG A 218 -22.79 0.12 -4.38
CA ARG A 218 -21.69 -0.60 -3.76
C ARG A 218 -20.43 0.25 -3.76
N GLN A 219 -19.62 0.10 -2.71
CA GLN A 219 -18.30 0.71 -2.56
C GLN A 219 -17.24 -0.35 -2.31
N PHE A 220 -16.02 -0.09 -2.73
CA PHE A 220 -14.88 -0.87 -2.26
C PHE A 220 -14.70 -0.62 -0.76
N SER A 221 -14.36 -1.65 -0.02
CA SER A 221 -14.14 -1.58 1.43
C SER A 221 -12.76 -1.01 1.79
N ASP A 222 -12.58 -0.76 3.07
CA ASP A 222 -11.28 -0.48 3.68
C ASP A 222 -10.58 0.76 3.11
N GLY A 223 -11.34 1.84 2.83
CA GLY A 223 -10.79 3.08 2.28
C GLY A 223 -10.37 3.04 0.82
N MET A 224 -10.50 1.87 0.14
CA MET A 224 -10.12 1.74 -1.26
C MET A 224 -10.98 2.59 -2.19
N HIS A 225 -12.28 2.73 -1.88
CA HIS A 225 -13.18 3.56 -2.68
C HIS A 225 -12.74 5.02 -2.66
N GLN A 226 -12.43 5.54 -1.47
CA GLN A 226 -11.91 6.89 -1.26
C GLN A 226 -10.55 7.12 -1.95
N ALA A 227 -9.69 6.11 -1.95
CA ALA A 227 -8.40 6.16 -2.65
C ALA A 227 -8.58 6.28 -4.17
N ILE A 228 -9.55 5.55 -4.75
CA ILE A 228 -9.87 5.63 -6.18
C ILE A 228 -10.53 6.97 -6.51
N GLU A 229 -11.44 7.46 -5.67
CA GLU A 229 -12.05 8.79 -5.82
C GLU A 229 -10.98 9.90 -5.79
N ALA A 230 -10.02 9.82 -4.88
CA ALA A 230 -8.88 10.73 -4.83
C ALA A 230 -8.01 10.65 -6.09
N LYS A 231 -7.71 9.44 -6.58
CA LYS A 231 -6.98 9.19 -7.82
C LYS A 231 -7.66 9.84 -9.02
N GLU A 232 -8.97 9.67 -9.15
CA GLU A 232 -9.78 10.19 -10.27
C GLU A 232 -10.17 11.67 -10.11
N LYS A 233 -9.77 12.30 -8.99
CA LYS A 233 -10.04 13.72 -8.69
C LYS A 233 -11.53 14.05 -8.63
N VAL A 234 -12.33 13.09 -8.19
CA VAL A 234 -13.75 13.28 -7.89
C VAL A 234 -13.96 13.57 -6.40
N ALA A 235 -15.20 13.94 -6.02
CA ALA A 235 -15.51 14.18 -4.62
C ALA A 235 -15.42 12.89 -3.82
N ILE A 236 -14.64 12.92 -2.73
CA ILE A 236 -14.44 11.76 -1.87
C ILE A 236 -15.68 11.60 -0.98
N GLN A 237 -16.36 10.47 -1.12
CA GLN A 237 -17.55 10.12 -0.34
C GLN A 237 -17.16 9.53 1.01
N ARG A 238 -18.05 9.66 2.00
CA ARG A 238 -17.88 8.98 3.28
C ARG A 238 -18.08 7.48 3.10
N GLU A 239 -17.28 6.70 3.83
CA GLU A 239 -17.47 5.26 3.88
C GLU A 239 -18.84 4.93 4.47
N THR A 240 -19.64 4.21 3.73
CA THR A 240 -20.95 3.74 4.22
C THR A 240 -20.70 2.48 5.05
N GLN A 241 -20.64 2.63 6.37
CA GLN A 241 -20.68 1.46 7.26
C GLN A 241 -22.07 0.83 7.15
N THR A 242 -22.14 -0.33 6.52
CA THR A 242 -23.34 -1.16 6.58
C THR A 242 -23.38 -1.78 7.97
N VAL A 243 -24.14 -1.16 8.88
CA VAL A 243 -24.47 -1.79 10.15
C VAL A 243 -25.40 -2.95 9.79
N ALA A 244 -24.90 -4.18 9.88
CA ALA A 244 -25.74 -5.36 9.81
C ALA A 244 -26.66 -5.35 11.04
N THR A 245 -27.96 -5.17 10.84
CA THR A 245 -29.02 -5.39 11.83
C THR A 245 -29.31 -6.87 11.95
#